data_abee3a3603e7b04dbf3f25a502305142
#
_entry.id   abee3a3603e7b04dbf3f25a502305142
#
_cell.length_a   1.000
_cell.length_b   1.000
_cell.length_c   1.000
_cell.angle_alpha   90.00
_cell.angle_beta   90.00
_cell.angle_gamma   90.00
#
_symmetry.space_group_name_H-M   'P 1'
#
loop_
_entity.id
_entity.type
_entity.pdbx_description
1 polymer ?
#
loop_
_entity_poly.entity_id
_entity_poly.type
_entity_poly.pdbx_seq_one_letter_code
_entity_poly.pdbx_strand_id
1 'polypeptide(L)'
;MSTELSTPRHADALLDAALELHPQVAVRPEPFGALAYHYGNRRLVFLKHPDMVKVARALAQHTTLADALAACEIRPQRWPSFAKAFASLLDSEVVRER
;
A
#
# COMPACT_ATOMS: atom_id res chain seq x y z
N MET A 1 -12.68 -1.39 -25.18
CA MET A 1 -11.51 -1.72 -25.04
C MET A 1 -10.70 -1.12 -23.95
N SER A 2 -10.90 -0.19 -23.48
CA SER A 2 -10.10 0.41 -22.52
C SER A 2 -10.17 -0.16 -21.18
N THR A 3 -11.22 -0.85 -20.82
CA THR A 3 -11.38 -1.30 -19.48
C THR A 3 -10.32 -2.22 -19.01
N GLU A 4 -9.99 -3.14 -19.82
CA GLU A 4 -9.06 -4.12 -19.39
C GLU A 4 -7.69 -3.55 -19.20
N LEU A 5 -7.43 -2.42 -19.79
CA LEU A 5 -6.14 -1.83 -19.67
C LEU A 5 -5.98 -1.05 -18.40
N SER A 6 -7.08 -0.65 -17.80
CA SER A 6 -6.97 0.25 -16.70
C SER A 6 -6.37 -0.38 -15.47
N THR A 7 -6.65 -1.64 -15.19
CA THR A 7 -6.18 -2.23 -13.95
C THR A 7 -4.66 -2.27 -13.83
N PRO A 8 -3.93 -2.82 -14.81
CA PRO A 8 -2.47 -2.80 -14.71
C PRO A 8 -1.92 -1.38 -14.71
N ARG A 9 -2.52 -0.51 -15.49
CA ARG A 9 -2.07 0.84 -15.51
C ARG A 9 -2.28 1.54 -14.22
N HIS A 10 -3.39 1.25 -13.54
CA HIS A 10 -3.66 1.78 -12.22
C HIS A 10 -2.58 1.39 -11.24
N ALA A 11 -2.19 0.14 -11.25
CA ALA A 11 -1.17 -0.32 -10.33
C ALA A 11 0.15 0.38 -10.60
N ASP A 12 0.53 0.49 -11.86
CA ASP A 12 1.78 1.15 -12.20
C ASP A 12 1.75 2.64 -11.86
N ALA A 13 0.59 3.27 -12.10
CA ALA A 13 0.46 4.69 -11.80
C ALA A 13 0.59 4.98 -10.33
N LEU A 14 0.28 4.01 -9.45
CA LEU A 14 0.43 4.20 -8.02
C LEU A 14 1.85 4.44 -7.60
N LEU A 15 2.81 4.00 -8.39
CA LEU A 15 4.21 4.25 -8.04
C LEU A 15 4.51 5.74 -7.93
N ASP A 16 3.79 6.56 -8.67
CA ASP A 16 3.97 8.02 -8.64
C ASP A 16 2.98 8.71 -7.71
N ALA A 17 2.13 7.97 -7.05
CA ALA A 17 1.10 8.55 -6.19
C ALA A 17 1.63 8.84 -4.80
N ALA A 18 1.11 9.91 -4.21
CA ALA A 18 1.41 10.24 -2.82
C ALA A 18 0.37 9.56 -1.94
N LEU A 19 0.79 8.57 -1.19
CA LEU A 19 -0.10 7.76 -0.38
C LEU A 19 0.20 7.92 1.10
N GLU A 20 -0.77 7.54 1.91
CA GLU A 20 -0.59 7.47 3.36
C GLU A 20 -1.54 6.43 3.93
N LEU A 21 -1.22 5.92 5.12
CA LEU A 21 -2.18 5.10 5.85
C LEU A 21 -3.39 5.96 6.19
N HIS A 22 -4.57 5.40 6.03
CA HIS A 22 -5.79 6.13 6.36
C HIS A 22 -5.77 6.47 7.86
N PRO A 23 -6.16 7.69 8.25
CA PRO A 23 -6.07 8.08 9.66
C PRO A 23 -6.94 7.26 10.60
N GLN A 24 -7.93 6.56 10.08
CA GLN A 24 -8.78 5.69 10.89
C GLN A 24 -8.29 4.24 10.91
N VAL A 25 -7.06 4.00 10.47
CA VAL A 25 -6.50 2.65 10.44
C VAL A 25 -5.49 2.49 11.56
N ALA A 26 -5.65 1.43 12.34
CA ALA A 26 -4.65 1.01 13.31
C ALA A 26 -3.94 -0.22 12.77
N VAL A 27 -2.63 -0.26 12.91
CA VAL A 27 -1.82 -1.38 12.43
C VAL A 27 -1.23 -2.08 13.63
N ARG A 28 -1.52 -3.37 13.76
CA ARG A 28 -1.03 -4.16 14.88
C ARG A 28 -0.02 -5.20 14.38
N PRO A 29 1.20 -5.22 14.92
CA PRO A 29 2.19 -6.20 14.50
C PRO A 29 1.75 -7.62 14.83
N GLU A 30 2.05 -8.53 13.91
CA GLU A 30 1.80 -9.96 14.08
C GLU A 30 3.00 -10.72 13.55
N PRO A 31 3.18 -11.99 13.91
CA PRO A 31 4.34 -12.74 13.42
C PRO A 31 4.43 -12.80 11.89
N PHE A 32 3.29 -12.81 11.19
CA PHE A 32 3.29 -12.87 9.73
C PHE A 32 3.45 -11.52 9.07
N GLY A 33 3.32 -10.43 9.82
CA GLY A 33 3.35 -9.07 9.28
C GLY A 33 2.54 -8.15 10.16
N ALA A 34 1.28 -7.88 9.81
CA ALA A 34 0.43 -7.05 10.65
C ALA A 34 -1.04 -7.21 10.28
N LEU A 35 -1.89 -6.78 11.20
CA LEU A 35 -3.32 -6.60 10.95
C LEU A 35 -3.59 -5.11 10.86
N ALA A 36 -4.29 -4.70 9.81
CA ALA A 36 -4.73 -3.32 9.66
C ALA A 36 -6.23 -3.28 9.89
N TYR A 37 -6.67 -2.52 10.89
CA TYR A 37 -8.08 -2.38 11.20
C TYR A 37 -8.53 -0.97 10.93
N HIS A 38 -9.58 -0.84 10.11
CA HIS A 38 -10.13 0.46 9.74
C HIS A 38 -11.36 0.72 10.61
N TYR A 39 -11.26 1.70 11.50
CA TYR A 39 -12.36 1.99 12.42
C TYR A 39 -13.60 2.52 11.71
N GLY A 40 -13.41 3.21 10.60
CA GLY A 40 -14.52 3.81 9.88
C GLY A 40 -15.39 2.80 9.17
N ASN A 41 -14.79 1.91 8.39
CA ASN A 41 -15.57 0.92 7.63
C ASN A 41 -15.55 -0.46 8.26
N ARG A 42 -14.84 -0.62 9.38
CA ARG A 42 -14.77 -1.85 10.15
C ARG A 42 -14.13 -3.01 9.45
N ARG A 43 -13.35 -2.75 8.41
CA ARG A 43 -12.63 -3.80 7.70
C ARG A 43 -11.36 -4.17 8.42
N LEU A 44 -11.03 -5.44 8.33
CA LEU A 44 -9.80 -5.99 8.87
C LEU A 44 -9.02 -6.58 7.71
N VAL A 45 -7.81 -6.12 7.51
CA VAL A 45 -6.99 -6.53 6.37
C VAL A 45 -5.65 -7.05 6.87
N PHE A 46 -5.21 -8.19 6.36
CA PHE A 46 -3.91 -8.73 6.71
C PHE A 46 -2.84 -8.16 5.81
N LEU A 47 -1.77 -7.65 6.42
CA LEU A 47 -0.56 -7.29 5.71
C LEU A 47 0.39 -8.44 5.89
N LYS A 48 0.47 -9.32 4.88
CA LYS A 48 1.04 -10.64 5.06
C LYS A 48 2.55 -10.73 5.00
N HIS A 49 3.23 -9.62 4.81
CA HIS A 49 4.67 -9.66 4.68
C HIS A 49 5.25 -8.49 5.46
N PRO A 50 6.34 -8.70 6.20
CA PRO A 50 6.95 -7.59 6.95
C PRO A 50 7.33 -6.41 6.07
N ASP A 51 7.72 -6.66 4.82
CA ASP A 51 8.06 -5.57 3.90
C ASP A 51 6.86 -4.71 3.57
N MET A 52 5.66 -5.31 3.47
CA MET A 52 4.44 -4.54 3.26
C MET A 52 4.18 -3.59 4.42
N VAL A 53 4.39 -4.08 5.63
CA VAL A 53 4.20 -3.26 6.83
C VAL A 53 5.19 -2.11 6.83
N LYS A 54 6.44 -2.41 6.51
CA LYS A 54 7.51 -1.42 6.50
C LYS A 54 7.19 -0.30 5.52
N VAL A 55 6.79 -0.66 4.30
CA VAL A 55 6.47 0.33 3.28
C VAL A 55 5.23 1.12 3.67
N ALA A 56 4.20 0.45 4.17
CA ALA A 56 2.98 1.13 4.57
C ALA A 56 3.24 2.18 5.64
N ARG A 57 4.08 1.85 6.62
CA ARG A 57 4.40 2.79 7.69
C ARG A 57 5.27 3.94 7.20
N ALA A 58 6.01 3.74 6.11
CA ALA A 58 6.91 4.76 5.60
C ALA A 58 6.23 5.72 4.62
N LEU A 59 5.01 5.42 4.17
CA LEU A 59 4.39 6.17 3.09
C LEU A 59 4.33 7.67 3.33
N ALA A 60 3.94 8.07 4.53
CA ALA A 60 3.73 9.49 4.81
C ALA A 60 5.03 10.28 4.85
N GLN A 61 6.15 9.60 4.95
CA GLN A 61 7.46 10.24 5.02
C GLN A 61 8.11 10.43 3.67
N HIS A 62 7.45 9.98 2.60
CA HIS A 62 8.01 10.05 1.25
C HIS A 62 7.00 10.63 0.29
N THR A 63 7.48 11.20 -0.80
CA THR A 63 6.62 11.89 -1.73
C THR A 63 5.74 10.93 -2.52
N THR A 64 6.28 9.78 -2.89
CA THR A 64 5.54 8.81 -3.70
C THR A 64 5.73 7.41 -3.15
N LEU A 65 4.88 6.50 -3.62
CA LEU A 65 5.06 5.08 -3.28
C LEU A 65 6.43 4.58 -3.75
N ALA A 66 6.87 4.99 -4.93
CA ALA A 66 8.18 4.57 -5.43
C ALA A 66 9.28 5.02 -4.48
N ASP A 67 9.20 6.24 -3.97
CA ASP A 67 10.19 6.74 -3.02
C ASP A 67 10.19 5.90 -1.75
N ALA A 68 9.01 5.54 -1.27
CA ALA A 68 8.92 4.71 -0.07
C ALA A 68 9.50 3.32 -0.30
N LEU A 69 9.24 2.75 -1.48
CA LEU A 69 9.81 1.45 -1.82
C LEU A 69 11.33 1.49 -1.86
N ALA A 70 11.87 2.53 -2.48
CA ALA A 70 13.31 2.68 -2.55
C ALA A 70 13.92 2.87 -1.16
N ALA A 71 13.28 3.68 -0.34
CA ALA A 71 13.77 3.93 1.02
C ALA A 71 13.75 2.66 1.88
N CYS A 72 12.80 1.78 1.63
CA CYS A 72 12.71 0.51 2.34
C CYS A 72 13.56 -0.57 1.70
N GLU A 73 14.35 -0.21 0.68
CA GLU A 73 15.26 -1.14 0.03
C GLU A 73 14.56 -2.30 -0.66
N ILE A 74 13.39 -2.02 -1.21
CA ILE A 74 12.67 -3.02 -2.00
C ILE A 74 13.25 -3.02 -3.40
N ARG A 75 13.64 -4.20 -3.88
CA ARG A 75 14.22 -4.31 -5.21
C ARG A 75 13.22 -3.91 -6.28
N PRO A 76 13.66 -3.20 -7.32
CA PRO A 76 12.74 -2.76 -8.37
C PRO A 76 11.95 -3.89 -9.02
N GLN A 77 12.50 -5.09 -9.07
CA GLN A 77 11.77 -6.22 -9.63
C GLN A 77 10.52 -6.56 -8.86
N ARG A 78 10.47 -6.17 -7.59
CA ARG A 78 9.32 -6.45 -6.72
C ARG A 78 8.31 -5.30 -6.73
N TRP A 79 8.66 -4.16 -7.33
CA TRP A 79 7.79 -2.99 -7.29
C TRP A 79 6.42 -3.24 -7.93
N PRO A 80 6.32 -3.96 -9.08
CA PRO A 80 4.98 -4.20 -9.62
C PRO A 80 4.05 -4.96 -8.67
N SER A 81 4.56 -5.93 -7.93
CA SER A 81 3.69 -6.63 -7.00
C SER A 81 3.33 -5.77 -5.80
N PHE A 82 4.21 -4.86 -5.37
CA PHE A 82 3.85 -3.91 -4.33
C PHE A 82 2.81 -2.92 -4.83
N ALA A 83 2.95 -2.42 -6.06
CA ALA A 83 1.95 -1.51 -6.62
C ALA A 83 0.58 -2.15 -6.66
N LYS A 84 0.54 -3.43 -7.04
CA LYS A 84 -0.69 -4.18 -7.08
C LYS A 84 -1.29 -4.35 -5.69
N ALA A 85 -0.45 -4.67 -4.73
CA ALA A 85 -0.90 -4.84 -3.36
C ALA A 85 -1.44 -3.52 -2.79
N PHE A 86 -0.78 -2.40 -3.07
CA PHE A 86 -1.25 -1.12 -2.58
C PHE A 86 -2.52 -0.65 -3.30
N ALA A 87 -2.73 -1.07 -4.57
CA ALA A 87 -4.00 -0.82 -5.22
C ALA A 87 -5.13 -1.50 -4.46
N SER A 88 -4.90 -2.70 -4.00
CA SER A 88 -5.87 -3.41 -3.19
C SER A 88 -6.11 -2.72 -1.84
N LEU A 89 -5.05 -2.19 -1.24
CA LEU A 89 -5.19 -1.46 0.02
C LEU A 89 -5.93 -0.13 -0.15
N LEU A 90 -5.83 0.48 -1.32
CA LEU A 90 -6.65 1.65 -1.64
C LEU A 90 -8.13 1.26 -1.70
N ASP A 91 -8.43 0.14 -2.35
CA ASP A 91 -9.81 -0.32 -2.44
C ASP A 91 -10.41 -0.61 -1.07
N SER A 92 -9.64 -1.14 -0.16
CA SER A 92 -10.12 -1.43 1.19
C SER A 92 -9.99 -0.23 2.12
N GLU A 93 -9.46 0.88 1.62
CA GLU A 93 -9.28 2.11 2.37
C GLU A 93 -8.30 2.01 3.53
N VAL A 94 -7.42 1.03 3.47
CA VAL A 94 -6.31 0.95 4.43
C VAL A 94 -5.32 2.08 4.15
N VAL A 95 -5.11 2.39 2.87
CA VAL A 95 -4.33 3.56 2.48
C VAL A 95 -5.22 4.48 1.65
N ARG A 96 -4.80 5.74 1.56
CA ARG A 96 -5.50 6.71 0.73
C ARG A 96 -4.48 7.63 0.08
N GLU A 97 -4.91 8.34 -0.96
CA GLU A 97 -4.06 9.36 -1.57
C GLU A 97 -4.07 10.61 -0.71
N ARG A 98 -2.89 11.23 -0.61
CA ARG A 98 -2.77 12.46 0.15
C ARG A 98 -3.23 13.68 -0.62
#